data_a6bbe360859ca39bb14bef8614472b63
#
_entry.id   a6bbe360859ca39bb14bef8614472b63
#
_cell.length_a   1.000
_cell.length_b   1.000
_cell.length_c   1.000
_cell.angle_alpha   90.00
_cell.angle_beta   90.00
_cell.angle_gamma   90.00
#
_symmetry.space_group_name_H-M   'P 1'
#
loop_
_entity.id
_entity.type
_entity.pdbx_description
1 polymer ?
#
loop_
_entity_poly.entity_id
_entity_poly.type
_entity_poly.pdbx_seq_one_letter_code
_entity_poly.pdbx_strand_id
1 'polypeptide(L)'
;MKAVGNADLLIRVGENMETWSAKLFDKSTGAGEYLDIASEMGLRLAAHEHENEHGHEDEHEHEHEYEEGFVDAHIWTDPVYAQGMVKVITDALCRLDSRNAEFYKSNSEKYISKLQSLDAGFKDAVRNGKRDIIVFSGRFAFRNFTERYSLKFVSALDACADNSEPGARTVAKIIDTVKNENIPVIFYEELTEPRTAEIICGETGCSMRLFHSCHNVSRDEFESGVGYLSLMNDNLQNLREALS
;
A
#
# COMPACT_ATOMS: atom_id res chain seq x y z
N MET A 1 9.64 -12.93 -20.10
CA MET A 1 8.97 -14.10 -20.73
C MET A 1 9.71 -15.41 -20.43
N LYS A 2 10.98 -15.62 -20.85
CA LYS A 2 11.70 -16.90 -20.56
C LYS A 2 11.87 -17.22 -19.06
N ALA A 3 12.05 -16.21 -18.21
CA ALA A 3 12.20 -16.42 -16.76
C ALA A 3 10.89 -16.93 -16.12
N VAL A 4 9.75 -16.38 -16.52
CA VAL A 4 8.43 -16.80 -16.04
C VAL A 4 8.11 -18.24 -16.42
N GLY A 5 8.42 -18.63 -17.67
CA GLY A 5 8.19 -20.00 -18.16
C GLY A 5 9.08 -21.08 -17.52
N ASN A 6 10.14 -20.69 -16.81
CA ASN A 6 11.07 -21.60 -16.13
C ASN A 6 11.00 -21.47 -14.59
N ALA A 7 10.06 -20.69 -14.06
CA ALA A 7 9.90 -20.51 -12.63
C ALA A 7 9.18 -21.72 -12.01
N ASP A 8 9.67 -22.20 -10.87
CA ASP A 8 9.00 -23.24 -10.09
C ASP A 8 7.77 -22.70 -9.36
N LEU A 9 7.76 -21.39 -9.07
CA LEU A 9 6.66 -20.68 -8.43
C LEU A 9 6.53 -19.28 -9.03
N LEU A 10 5.33 -18.92 -9.46
CA LEU A 10 4.93 -17.56 -9.79
C LEU A 10 3.95 -17.05 -8.72
N ILE A 11 4.30 -15.93 -8.12
CA ILE A 11 3.50 -15.30 -7.06
C ILE A 11 2.86 -14.04 -7.62
N ARG A 12 1.58 -13.83 -7.33
CA ARG A 12 0.88 -12.55 -7.52
C ARG A 12 0.13 -12.16 -6.26
N VAL A 13 -0.16 -10.88 -6.11
CA VAL A 13 -1.01 -10.37 -5.02
C VAL A 13 -2.45 -10.81 -5.26
N GLY A 14 -2.97 -10.62 -6.47
CA GLY A 14 -4.30 -11.05 -6.84
C GLY A 14 -4.68 -10.65 -8.27
N GLU A 15 -5.79 -11.22 -8.77
CA GLU A 15 -6.20 -11.04 -10.15
C GLU A 15 -6.42 -9.57 -10.53
N ASN A 16 -6.97 -8.78 -9.62
CA ASN A 16 -7.26 -7.37 -9.87
C ASN A 16 -6.01 -6.48 -9.88
N MET A 17 -4.91 -6.91 -9.24
CA MET A 17 -3.65 -6.16 -9.21
C MET A 17 -2.77 -6.49 -10.42
N GLU A 18 -2.61 -7.78 -10.74
CA GLU A 18 -1.77 -8.22 -11.86
C GLU A 18 -2.60 -8.96 -12.91
N THR A 19 -3.54 -8.26 -13.55
CA THR A 19 -4.45 -8.81 -14.59
C THR A 19 -3.71 -9.45 -15.77
N TRP A 20 -2.49 -8.98 -16.06
CA TRP A 20 -1.62 -9.48 -17.12
C TRP A 20 -0.97 -10.84 -16.79
N SER A 21 -0.85 -11.19 -15.51
CA SER A 21 -0.06 -12.34 -15.04
C SER A 21 -0.64 -13.69 -15.49
N ALA A 22 -1.96 -13.83 -15.51
CA ALA A 22 -2.63 -15.05 -15.94
C ALA A 22 -2.32 -15.43 -17.40
N LYS A 23 -2.10 -14.42 -18.26
CA LYS A 23 -1.74 -14.62 -19.68
C LYS A 23 -0.29 -15.10 -19.88
N LEU A 24 0.57 -14.83 -18.91
CA LEU A 24 1.98 -15.22 -18.96
C LEU A 24 2.22 -16.61 -18.39
N PHE A 25 1.37 -17.04 -17.50
CA PHE A 25 1.45 -18.34 -16.82
C PHE A 25 0.48 -19.32 -17.45
N ASP A 26 0.87 -19.92 -18.55
CA ASP A 26 0.09 -20.99 -19.18
C ASP A 26 0.41 -22.31 -18.49
N LYS A 27 -0.54 -22.81 -17.71
CA LYS A 27 -0.47 -24.14 -17.06
C LYS A 27 -0.21 -25.28 -18.04
N SER A 28 -0.48 -25.08 -19.35
CA SER A 28 -0.26 -26.08 -20.40
C SER A 28 1.21 -26.35 -20.68
N THR A 29 2.13 -25.47 -20.30
CA THR A 29 3.57 -25.60 -20.55
C THR A 29 4.31 -26.40 -19.49
N GLY A 30 3.63 -26.86 -18.42
CA GLY A 30 4.25 -27.62 -17.34
C GLY A 30 5.16 -26.78 -16.43
N ALA A 31 5.10 -25.47 -16.53
CA ALA A 31 5.74 -24.54 -15.60
C ALA A 31 5.13 -24.66 -14.18
N GLY A 32 5.88 -24.29 -13.18
CA GLY A 32 5.63 -24.49 -11.77
C GLY A 32 4.26 -24.14 -11.16
N GLU A 33 4.22 -23.88 -9.87
CA GLU A 33 2.99 -23.53 -9.14
C GLU A 33 2.65 -22.04 -9.36
N TYR A 34 1.34 -21.75 -9.45
CA TYR A 34 0.84 -20.38 -9.51
C TYR A 34 0.15 -20.04 -8.18
N LEU A 35 0.68 -19.06 -7.47
CA LEU A 35 0.23 -18.64 -6.16
C LEU A 35 -0.48 -17.28 -6.25
N ASP A 36 -1.76 -17.27 -6.01
CA ASP A 36 -2.57 -16.07 -5.82
C ASP A 36 -2.72 -15.82 -4.32
N ILE A 37 -2.01 -14.83 -3.80
CA ILE A 37 -1.93 -14.56 -2.36
C ILE A 37 -3.29 -14.20 -1.78
N ALA A 38 -4.04 -13.28 -2.42
CA ALA A 38 -5.33 -12.85 -1.92
C ALA A 38 -6.32 -14.02 -1.85
N SER A 39 -6.35 -14.86 -2.89
CA SER A 39 -7.20 -16.06 -2.93
C SER A 39 -6.84 -17.04 -1.82
N GLU A 40 -5.56 -17.32 -1.60
CA GLU A 40 -5.09 -18.23 -0.53
C GLU A 40 -5.36 -17.67 0.88
N MET A 41 -5.39 -16.33 1.03
CA MET A 41 -5.78 -15.67 2.27
C MET A 41 -7.30 -15.58 2.45
N GLY A 42 -8.10 -16.03 1.48
CA GLY A 42 -9.57 -15.90 1.50
C GLY A 42 -10.05 -14.45 1.35
N LEU A 43 -9.24 -13.58 0.76
CA LEU A 43 -9.58 -12.18 0.51
C LEU A 43 -10.20 -12.00 -0.86
N ARG A 44 -11.19 -11.13 -0.94
CA ARG A 44 -11.81 -10.68 -2.19
C ARG A 44 -11.32 -9.26 -2.46
N LEU A 45 -10.41 -9.11 -3.42
CA LEU A 45 -9.91 -7.80 -3.78
C LEU A 45 -10.96 -7.02 -4.58
N ALA A 46 -11.13 -5.75 -4.27
CA ALA A 46 -11.97 -4.86 -5.04
C ALA A 46 -11.44 -4.77 -6.49
N ALA A 47 -12.36 -4.79 -7.45
CA ALA A 47 -12.00 -4.47 -8.83
C ALA A 47 -11.71 -2.97 -8.92
N HIS A 48 -10.63 -2.59 -9.61
CA HIS A 48 -10.45 -1.20 -10.01
C HIS A 48 -11.38 -0.95 -11.20
N GLU A 49 -12.51 -0.35 -10.95
CA GLU A 49 -13.35 0.14 -12.04
C GLU A 49 -12.64 1.35 -12.65
N HIS A 50 -12.14 1.18 -13.87
CA HIS A 50 -11.81 2.31 -14.73
C HIS A 50 -13.15 2.90 -15.16
N GLU A 51 -13.68 3.84 -14.39
CA GLU A 51 -14.75 4.68 -14.89
C GLU A 51 -14.21 5.45 -16.09
N ASN A 52 -14.73 5.10 -17.29
CA ASN A 52 -14.57 5.93 -18.47
C ASN A 52 -15.27 7.25 -18.16
N GLU A 53 -14.47 8.27 -17.84
CA GLU A 53 -14.95 9.65 -17.69
C GLU A 53 -15.59 10.13 -18.99
N HIS A 54 -16.89 9.94 -19.11
CA HIS A 54 -17.72 10.81 -19.91
C HIS A 54 -18.40 11.81 -18.97
N GLY A 55 -17.85 13.03 -18.99
CA GLY A 55 -18.20 14.21 -18.25
C GLY A 55 -19.64 14.30 -17.76
N HIS A 56 -19.78 14.27 -16.43
CA HIS A 56 -20.80 15.02 -15.74
C HIS A 56 -20.16 15.65 -14.50
N GLU A 57 -20.14 16.99 -14.49
CA GLU A 57 -19.82 17.82 -13.34
C GLU A 57 -20.95 17.71 -12.32
N ASP A 58 -21.00 16.64 -11.55
CA ASP A 58 -21.89 16.55 -10.41
C ASP A 58 -21.09 16.29 -9.13
N GLU A 59 -21.30 17.17 -8.17
CA GLU A 59 -20.68 17.23 -6.86
C GLU A 59 -21.12 16.04 -5.99
N HIS A 60 -20.49 14.89 -6.16
CA HIS A 60 -20.60 13.83 -5.17
C HIS A 60 -19.22 13.63 -4.51
N GLU A 61 -19.20 13.82 -3.18
CA GLU A 61 -18.13 13.34 -2.33
C GLU A 61 -18.15 11.81 -2.44
N HIS A 62 -17.36 11.25 -3.37
CA HIS A 62 -17.23 9.82 -3.48
C HIS A 62 -16.35 9.32 -2.33
N GLU A 63 -16.96 9.06 -1.16
CA GLU A 63 -16.48 7.99 -0.31
C GLU A 63 -16.75 6.70 -1.11
N HIS A 64 -15.73 6.18 -1.79
CA HIS A 64 -15.81 4.85 -2.38
C HIS A 64 -15.91 3.83 -1.24
N GLU A 65 -17.13 3.60 -0.75
CA GLU A 65 -17.44 2.42 0.04
C GLU A 65 -17.32 1.22 -0.92
N TYR A 66 -16.28 0.41 -0.74
CA TYR A 66 -16.28 -0.90 -1.39
C TYR A 66 -17.53 -1.67 -0.94
N GLU A 67 -18.11 -2.44 -1.86
CA GLU A 67 -19.16 -3.38 -1.49
C GLU A 67 -18.72 -4.23 -0.29
N GLU A 68 -19.63 -4.49 0.63
CA GLU A 68 -19.33 -5.20 1.87
C GLU A 68 -18.60 -6.54 1.59
N GLY A 69 -17.43 -6.71 2.17
CA GLY A 69 -16.59 -7.91 2.01
C GLY A 69 -15.46 -7.81 0.96
N PHE A 70 -15.27 -6.67 0.29
CA PHE A 70 -14.12 -6.44 -0.58
C PHE A 70 -13.01 -5.69 0.16
N VAL A 71 -11.76 -5.99 -0.24
CA VAL A 71 -10.52 -5.43 0.33
C VAL A 71 -9.76 -4.69 -0.75
N ASP A 72 -9.15 -3.55 -0.43
CA ASP A 72 -8.27 -2.85 -1.35
C ASP A 72 -7.08 -3.74 -1.78
N ALA A 73 -6.70 -3.66 -3.05
CA ALA A 73 -5.66 -4.55 -3.61
C ALA A 73 -4.27 -4.32 -3.00
N HIS A 74 -4.01 -3.16 -2.38
CA HIS A 74 -2.73 -2.83 -1.73
C HIS A 74 -2.63 -3.48 -0.34
N ILE A 75 -2.87 -4.81 -0.26
CA ILE A 75 -2.91 -5.55 1.02
C ILE A 75 -1.59 -5.50 1.79
N TRP A 76 -0.46 -5.37 1.11
CA TRP A 76 0.86 -5.30 1.77
C TRP A 76 1.08 -4.04 2.59
N THR A 77 0.28 -2.99 2.40
CA THR A 77 0.39 -1.75 3.20
C THR A 77 -0.08 -1.95 4.65
N ASP A 78 -0.87 -2.99 4.92
CA ASP A 78 -1.25 -3.42 6.26
C ASP A 78 -0.26 -4.49 6.78
N PRO A 79 0.50 -4.23 7.86
CA PRO A 79 1.46 -5.19 8.42
C PRO A 79 0.84 -6.51 8.86
N VAL A 80 -0.45 -6.56 9.16
CA VAL A 80 -1.15 -7.81 9.53
C VAL A 80 -1.45 -8.65 8.30
N TYR A 81 -1.90 -8.02 7.20
CA TYR A 81 -2.02 -8.72 5.92
C TYR A 81 -0.64 -9.18 5.41
N ALA A 82 0.41 -8.36 5.56
CA ALA A 82 1.76 -8.76 5.20
C ALA A 82 2.23 -10.03 5.97
N GLN A 83 1.85 -10.21 7.23
CA GLN A 83 2.10 -11.48 7.96
C GLN A 83 1.36 -12.66 7.32
N GLY A 84 0.13 -12.47 6.86
CA GLY A 84 -0.64 -13.47 6.11
C GLY A 84 0.05 -13.85 4.80
N MET A 85 0.51 -12.86 4.04
CA MET A 85 1.26 -13.06 2.79
C MET A 85 2.53 -13.91 3.02
N VAL A 86 3.30 -13.60 4.08
CA VAL A 86 4.50 -14.39 4.44
C VAL A 86 4.16 -15.84 4.72
N LYS A 87 3.04 -16.12 5.43
CA LYS A 87 2.60 -17.51 5.71
C LYS A 87 2.25 -18.26 4.44
N VAL A 88 1.43 -17.66 3.59
CA VAL A 88 1.00 -18.25 2.31
C VAL A 88 2.19 -18.58 1.41
N ILE A 89 3.14 -17.65 1.29
CA ILE A 89 4.39 -17.87 0.52
C ILE A 89 5.22 -19.00 1.15
N THR A 90 5.35 -19.01 2.48
CA THR A 90 6.10 -20.04 3.20
C THR A 90 5.51 -21.42 2.96
N ASP A 91 4.19 -21.56 3.02
CA ASP A 91 3.50 -22.83 2.80
C ASP A 91 3.71 -23.33 1.36
N ALA A 92 3.65 -22.44 0.36
CA ALA A 92 3.96 -22.79 -1.03
C ALA A 92 5.42 -23.27 -1.19
N LEU A 93 6.38 -22.55 -0.61
CA LEU A 93 7.79 -22.96 -0.64
C LEU A 93 8.02 -24.31 0.04
N CYS A 94 7.39 -24.55 1.19
CA CYS A 94 7.49 -25.83 1.89
C CYS A 94 6.88 -27.00 1.10
N ARG A 95 5.83 -26.76 0.31
CA ARG A 95 5.26 -27.78 -0.60
C ARG A 95 6.20 -28.11 -1.75
N LEU A 96 6.77 -27.09 -2.38
CA LEU A 96 7.64 -27.23 -3.54
C LEU A 96 9.02 -27.81 -3.19
N ASP A 97 9.58 -27.38 -2.07
CA ASP A 97 10.89 -27.81 -1.58
C ASP A 97 10.82 -28.27 -0.11
N SER A 98 10.23 -29.43 0.07
CA SER A 98 10.04 -30.03 1.40
C SER A 98 11.35 -30.32 2.15
N ARG A 99 12.48 -30.45 1.43
CA ARG A 99 13.78 -30.68 2.04
C ARG A 99 14.29 -29.49 2.84
N ASN A 100 13.90 -28.29 2.42
CA ASN A 100 14.27 -27.03 3.07
C ASN A 100 13.10 -26.42 3.90
N ALA A 101 12.03 -27.16 4.15
CA ALA A 101 10.84 -26.65 4.83
C ALA A 101 11.14 -25.99 6.19
N GLU A 102 12.00 -26.60 7.02
CA GLU A 102 12.39 -26.06 8.31
C GLU A 102 13.17 -24.73 8.20
N PHE A 103 13.97 -24.57 7.15
CA PHE A 103 14.65 -23.31 6.86
C PHE A 103 13.65 -22.21 6.49
N TYR A 104 12.68 -22.51 5.63
CA TYR A 104 11.62 -21.55 5.25
C TYR A 104 10.76 -21.14 6.45
N LYS A 105 10.32 -22.10 7.26
CA LYS A 105 9.54 -21.83 8.48
C LYS A 105 10.30 -20.95 9.47
N SER A 106 11.54 -21.28 9.75
CA SER A 106 12.38 -20.51 10.69
C SER A 106 12.59 -19.07 10.22
N ASN A 107 12.79 -18.84 8.90
CA ASN A 107 12.91 -17.50 8.37
C ASN A 107 11.59 -16.73 8.40
N SER A 108 10.48 -17.40 8.09
CA SER A 108 9.13 -16.87 8.17
C SER A 108 8.80 -16.41 9.58
N GLU A 109 9.02 -17.23 10.60
CA GLU A 109 8.78 -16.89 11.99
C GLU A 109 9.55 -15.65 12.43
N LYS A 110 10.83 -15.56 12.09
CA LYS A 110 11.66 -14.37 12.36
C LYS A 110 11.13 -13.12 11.69
N TYR A 111 10.68 -13.24 10.44
CA TYR A 111 10.16 -12.10 9.68
C TYR A 111 8.79 -11.66 10.21
N ILE A 112 7.91 -12.61 10.50
CA ILE A 112 6.60 -12.35 11.11
C ILE A 112 6.76 -11.66 12.47
N SER A 113 7.72 -12.07 13.31
CA SER A 113 8.00 -11.38 14.58
C SER A 113 8.37 -9.90 14.39
N LYS A 114 9.12 -9.56 13.32
CA LYS A 114 9.43 -8.18 12.98
C LYS A 114 8.19 -7.41 12.49
N LEU A 115 7.33 -8.03 11.69
CA LEU A 115 6.05 -7.46 11.25
C LEU A 115 5.09 -7.22 12.44
N GLN A 116 5.07 -8.12 13.42
CA GLN A 116 4.30 -7.94 14.66
C GLN A 116 4.82 -6.75 15.48
N SER A 117 6.13 -6.57 15.53
CA SER A 117 6.74 -5.41 16.21
C SER A 117 6.39 -4.11 15.48
N LEU A 118 6.37 -4.12 14.17
CA LEU A 118 5.95 -2.99 13.34
C LEU A 118 4.47 -2.64 13.57
N ASP A 119 3.58 -3.63 13.53
CA ASP A 119 2.15 -3.46 13.83
C ASP A 119 1.92 -2.87 15.22
N ALA A 120 2.62 -3.39 16.24
CA ALA A 120 2.57 -2.83 17.58
C ALA A 120 3.05 -1.37 17.62
N GLY A 121 4.08 -1.02 16.84
CA GLY A 121 4.57 0.34 16.69
C GLY A 121 3.55 1.30 16.10
N PHE A 122 2.82 0.89 15.06
CA PHE A 122 1.74 1.68 14.47
C PHE A 122 0.57 1.86 15.42
N LYS A 123 0.13 0.78 16.09
CA LYS A 123 -0.91 0.85 17.14
C LYS A 123 -0.53 1.83 18.26
N ASP A 124 0.75 1.81 18.67
CA ASP A 124 1.25 2.71 19.71
C ASP A 124 1.30 4.17 19.21
N ALA A 125 1.72 4.40 17.97
CA ALA A 125 1.74 5.74 17.35
C ALA A 125 0.34 6.36 17.30
N VAL A 126 -0.66 5.58 16.87
CA VAL A 126 -2.05 6.05 16.81
C VAL A 126 -2.64 6.26 18.19
N ARG A 127 -2.45 5.33 19.13
CA ARG A 127 -2.96 5.44 20.50
C ARG A 127 -2.43 6.66 21.25
N ASN A 128 -1.17 7.03 21.02
CA ASN A 128 -0.51 8.14 21.67
C ASN A 128 -0.56 9.44 20.85
N GLY A 129 -1.11 9.38 19.64
CA GLY A 129 -1.31 10.54 18.78
C GLY A 129 -2.36 11.49 19.35
N LYS A 130 -2.26 12.77 19.00
CA LYS A 130 -3.25 13.80 19.32
C LYS A 130 -4.33 13.92 18.24
N ARG A 131 -4.11 13.26 17.10
CA ARG A 131 -4.96 13.31 15.91
C ARG A 131 -5.23 11.89 15.41
N ASP A 132 -6.33 11.73 14.69
CA ASP A 132 -6.75 10.49 14.04
C ASP A 132 -6.88 10.65 12.50
N ILE A 133 -6.35 11.75 11.95
CA ILE A 133 -6.42 12.09 10.54
C ILE A 133 -5.03 12.22 9.93
N ILE A 134 -4.86 11.69 8.72
CA ILE A 134 -3.66 11.84 7.89
C ILE A 134 -4.03 12.43 6.53
N VAL A 135 -3.13 13.22 5.96
CA VAL A 135 -3.38 13.95 4.71
C VAL A 135 -2.32 13.60 3.67
N PHE A 136 -2.77 13.23 2.48
CA PHE A 136 -1.93 12.91 1.33
C PHE A 136 -2.12 13.95 0.22
N SER A 137 -1.03 14.45 -0.31
CA SER A 137 -1.00 15.41 -1.41
C SER A 137 -1.04 14.77 -2.80
N GLY A 138 -0.99 13.46 -2.88
CA GLY A 138 -0.98 12.64 -4.08
C GLY A 138 -1.94 11.45 -3.99
N ARG A 139 -1.52 10.31 -4.56
CA ARG A 139 -2.27 9.06 -4.57
C ARG A 139 -2.34 8.41 -3.20
N PHE A 140 -3.41 7.66 -2.98
CA PHE A 140 -3.68 7.02 -1.69
C PHE A 140 -3.82 5.50 -1.82
N ALA A 141 -2.77 4.77 -1.52
CA ALA A 141 -2.72 3.30 -1.55
C ALA A 141 -2.80 2.65 -0.15
N PHE A 142 -3.35 3.36 0.84
CA PHE A 142 -3.25 2.97 2.26
C PHE A 142 -4.61 2.70 2.92
N ARG A 143 -5.64 2.35 2.14
CA ARG A 143 -6.97 2.09 2.68
C ARG A 143 -6.95 0.98 3.73
N ASN A 144 -6.36 -0.18 3.43
CA ASN A 144 -6.23 -1.29 4.39
C ASN A 144 -5.48 -0.86 5.68
N PHE A 145 -4.47 0.00 5.53
CA PHE A 145 -3.72 0.55 6.66
C PHE A 145 -4.60 1.47 7.51
N THR A 146 -5.30 2.41 6.91
CA THR A 146 -6.16 3.34 7.64
C THR A 146 -7.32 2.64 8.33
N GLU A 147 -7.94 1.66 7.69
CA GLU A 147 -8.96 0.81 8.30
C GLU A 147 -8.41 0.01 9.49
N ARG A 148 -7.22 -0.59 9.34
CA ARG A 148 -6.54 -1.35 10.42
C ARG A 148 -6.33 -0.53 11.68
N TYR A 149 -5.93 0.72 11.52
CA TYR A 149 -5.57 1.59 12.64
C TYR A 149 -6.63 2.64 12.97
N SER A 150 -7.81 2.56 12.35
CA SER A 150 -8.93 3.50 12.55
C SER A 150 -8.52 4.96 12.33
N LEU A 151 -7.71 5.20 11.32
CA LEU A 151 -7.30 6.54 10.89
C LEU A 151 -8.26 7.08 9.84
N LYS A 152 -8.66 8.32 9.97
CA LYS A 152 -9.26 9.10 8.90
C LYS A 152 -8.19 9.54 7.91
N PHE A 153 -8.58 9.76 6.67
CA PHE A 153 -7.66 10.29 5.67
C PHE A 153 -8.32 11.29 4.74
N VAL A 154 -7.48 12.16 4.19
CA VAL A 154 -7.80 13.01 3.04
C VAL A 154 -6.70 12.83 2.01
N SER A 155 -7.06 12.62 0.75
CA SER A 155 -6.11 12.46 -0.34
C SER A 155 -6.48 13.33 -1.53
N ALA A 156 -5.48 13.67 -2.32
CA ALA A 156 -5.69 14.45 -3.53
C ALA A 156 -6.14 13.60 -4.72
N LEU A 157 -5.75 12.32 -4.72
CA LEU A 157 -6.02 11.36 -5.79
C LEU A 157 -6.26 9.97 -5.21
N ASP A 158 -7.05 9.16 -5.91
CA ASP A 158 -7.19 7.74 -5.62
C ASP A 158 -5.94 6.95 -6.03
N ALA A 159 -5.77 5.76 -5.44
CA ALA A 159 -4.57 4.92 -5.65
C ALA A 159 -4.26 4.61 -7.12
N CYS A 160 -5.28 4.45 -7.94
CA CYS A 160 -5.19 4.08 -9.35
C CYS A 160 -5.44 5.25 -10.31
N ALA A 161 -5.46 6.48 -9.80
CA ALA A 161 -5.58 7.65 -10.67
C ALA A 161 -4.44 7.67 -11.70
N ASP A 162 -4.77 8.01 -12.94
CA ASP A 162 -3.78 8.25 -13.99
C ASP A 162 -2.78 9.33 -13.56
N ASN A 163 -1.69 9.51 -14.29
CA ASN A 163 -0.64 10.50 -14.00
C ASN A 163 -1.13 11.98 -14.07
N SER A 164 -2.38 12.22 -13.68
CA SER A 164 -2.98 13.54 -13.59
C SER A 164 -2.54 14.26 -12.32
N GLU A 165 -2.26 15.54 -12.43
CA GLU A 165 -2.09 16.40 -11.26
C GLU A 165 -3.47 16.66 -10.62
N PRO A 166 -3.53 16.78 -9.27
CA PRO A 166 -4.79 17.10 -8.59
C PRO A 166 -5.37 18.43 -9.06
N GLY A 167 -6.68 18.47 -9.23
CA GLY A 167 -7.39 19.70 -9.61
C GLY A 167 -7.25 20.81 -8.55
N ALA A 168 -7.27 22.07 -8.99
CA ALA A 168 -7.11 23.22 -8.09
C ALA A 168 -8.16 23.26 -6.95
N ARG A 169 -9.39 22.80 -7.20
CA ARG A 169 -10.45 22.70 -6.18
C ARG A 169 -10.08 21.69 -5.09
N THR A 170 -9.54 20.52 -5.47
CA THR A 170 -9.08 19.48 -4.51
C THR A 170 -7.94 20.00 -3.66
N VAL A 171 -6.95 20.66 -4.29
CA VAL A 171 -5.83 21.27 -3.55
C VAL A 171 -6.33 22.32 -2.55
N ALA A 172 -7.29 23.18 -2.94
CA ALA A 172 -7.88 24.16 -2.04
C ALA A 172 -8.61 23.52 -0.84
N LYS A 173 -9.39 22.45 -1.07
CA LYS A 173 -10.03 21.67 0.01
C LYS A 173 -8.99 21.09 0.99
N ILE A 174 -7.89 20.55 0.48
CA ILE A 174 -6.81 20.02 1.34
C ILE A 174 -6.16 21.14 2.16
N ILE A 175 -5.88 22.31 1.56
CA ILE A 175 -5.36 23.47 2.28
C ILE A 175 -6.30 23.88 3.42
N ASP A 176 -7.60 23.92 3.17
CA ASP A 176 -8.61 24.26 4.19
C ASP A 176 -8.64 23.20 5.31
N THR A 177 -8.57 21.92 4.96
CA THR A 177 -8.48 20.83 5.95
C THR A 177 -7.22 20.96 6.81
N VAL A 178 -6.06 21.17 6.19
CA VAL A 178 -4.78 21.32 6.91
C VAL A 178 -4.82 22.49 7.88
N LYS A 179 -5.42 23.62 7.48
CA LYS A 179 -5.58 24.81 8.35
C LYS A 179 -6.57 24.59 9.48
N ASN A 180 -7.75 24.03 9.18
CA ASN A 180 -8.82 23.83 10.15
C ASN A 180 -8.46 22.81 11.23
N GLU A 181 -7.81 21.70 10.82
CA GLU A 181 -7.41 20.61 11.72
C GLU A 181 -6.01 20.84 12.32
N ASN A 182 -5.32 21.93 11.95
CA ASN A 182 -3.95 22.23 12.36
C ASN A 182 -3.00 21.06 12.09
N ILE A 183 -3.06 20.49 10.89
CA ILE A 183 -2.23 19.34 10.50
C ILE A 183 -0.76 19.75 10.38
N PRO A 184 0.15 19.15 11.18
CA PRO A 184 1.56 19.56 11.16
C PRO A 184 2.35 18.95 10.01
N VAL A 185 1.91 17.81 9.48
CA VAL A 185 2.60 17.05 8.44
C VAL A 185 1.60 16.51 7.44
N ILE A 186 1.87 16.70 6.15
CA ILE A 186 1.19 16.02 5.06
C ILE A 186 2.13 15.03 4.39
N PHE A 187 1.55 14.03 3.71
CA PHE A 187 2.32 12.98 3.06
C PHE A 187 2.33 13.12 1.55
N TYR A 188 3.44 12.69 0.93
CA TYR A 188 3.58 12.48 -0.50
C TYR A 188 4.13 11.07 -0.76
N GLU A 189 3.91 10.55 -1.97
CA GLU A 189 4.30 9.19 -2.38
C GLU A 189 5.71 9.15 -2.99
N GLU A 190 6.30 7.97 -3.01
CA GLU A 190 7.59 7.74 -3.65
C GLU A 190 7.57 7.95 -5.17
N LEU A 191 8.73 8.18 -5.76
CA LEU A 191 8.99 8.30 -7.20
C LEU A 191 8.20 9.42 -7.90
N THR A 192 7.67 10.38 -7.15
CA THR A 192 6.99 11.55 -7.67
C THR A 192 7.66 12.84 -7.20
N GLU A 193 7.56 13.90 -8.01
CA GLU A 193 7.93 15.24 -7.57
C GLU A 193 6.83 15.79 -6.67
N PRO A 194 7.10 16.20 -5.43
CA PRO A 194 6.08 16.56 -4.44
C PRO A 194 5.53 18.00 -4.63
N ARG A 195 5.30 18.44 -5.87
CA ARG A 195 4.86 19.81 -6.20
C ARG A 195 3.58 20.22 -5.48
N THR A 196 2.59 19.32 -5.45
CA THR A 196 1.32 19.57 -4.75
C THR A 196 1.55 19.71 -3.24
N ALA A 197 2.42 18.88 -2.63
CA ALA A 197 2.80 19.01 -1.24
C ALA A 197 3.51 20.34 -0.96
N GLU A 198 4.41 20.77 -1.82
CA GLU A 198 5.11 22.05 -1.72
C GLU A 198 4.15 23.24 -1.72
N ILE A 199 3.15 23.23 -2.61
CA ILE A 199 2.10 24.27 -2.67
C ILE A 199 1.31 24.29 -1.36
N ILE A 200 0.82 23.13 -0.89
CA ILE A 200 0.02 23.03 0.34
C ILE A 200 0.85 23.50 1.54
N CYS A 201 2.10 23.06 1.67
CA CYS A 201 2.95 23.48 2.78
C CYS A 201 3.31 24.98 2.71
N GLY A 202 3.50 25.53 1.51
CA GLY A 202 3.72 26.98 1.31
C GLY A 202 2.54 27.83 1.81
N GLU A 203 1.31 27.36 1.63
CA GLU A 203 0.07 28.05 2.02
C GLU A 203 -0.34 27.84 3.48
N THR A 204 0.15 26.76 4.11
CA THR A 204 -0.31 26.36 5.45
C THR A 204 0.78 26.42 6.51
N GLY A 205 2.05 26.37 6.10
CA GLY A 205 3.19 26.24 7.01
C GLY A 205 3.41 24.84 7.57
N CYS A 206 2.67 23.83 7.10
CA CYS A 206 2.92 22.43 7.49
C CYS A 206 4.24 21.91 6.91
N SER A 207 4.70 20.79 7.41
CA SER A 207 5.83 20.04 6.83
C SER A 207 5.31 18.93 5.91
N MET A 208 6.14 18.48 4.97
CA MET A 208 5.85 17.30 4.16
C MET A 208 6.79 16.15 4.50
N ARG A 209 6.30 14.90 4.45
CA ARG A 209 7.09 13.68 4.63
C ARG A 209 6.70 12.65 3.58
N LEU A 210 7.68 11.85 3.19
CA LEU A 210 7.41 10.67 2.36
C LEU A 210 6.62 9.63 3.19
N PHE A 211 5.56 9.06 2.62
CA PHE A 211 4.90 7.87 3.14
C PHE A 211 4.91 6.82 2.03
N HIS A 212 5.86 5.90 2.15
CA HIS A 212 6.22 4.98 1.08
C HIS A 212 5.19 3.86 0.93
N SER A 213 4.61 3.69 -0.25
CA SER A 213 3.62 2.64 -0.52
C SER A 213 4.22 1.22 -0.60
N CYS A 214 5.53 1.11 -0.69
CA CYS A 214 6.25 -0.15 -0.93
C CYS A 214 5.87 -0.86 -2.24
N HIS A 215 5.26 -0.14 -3.18
CA HIS A 215 4.89 -0.68 -4.48
C HIS A 215 6.11 -0.73 -5.42
N ASN A 216 6.91 0.32 -5.44
CA ASN A 216 8.13 0.42 -6.20
C ASN A 216 9.25 1.03 -5.36
N VAL A 217 10.48 0.88 -5.79
CA VAL A 217 11.65 1.54 -5.20
C VAL A 217 12.47 2.20 -6.30
N SER A 218 13.17 3.27 -5.95
CA SER A 218 14.14 3.88 -6.84
C SER A 218 15.32 2.92 -7.09
N ARG A 219 16.10 3.24 -8.12
CA ARG A 219 17.31 2.48 -8.41
C ARG A 219 18.31 2.50 -7.25
N ASP A 220 18.49 3.66 -6.62
CA ASP A 220 19.42 3.84 -5.52
C ASP A 220 18.97 3.04 -4.27
N GLU A 221 17.68 3.04 -3.97
CA GLU A 221 17.09 2.22 -2.90
C GLU A 221 17.29 0.73 -3.18
N PHE A 222 17.07 0.29 -4.42
CA PHE A 222 17.28 -1.10 -4.82
C PHE A 222 18.75 -1.51 -4.69
N GLU A 223 19.68 -0.69 -5.19
CA GLU A 223 21.13 -0.93 -5.11
C GLU A 223 21.65 -0.90 -3.66
N SER A 224 21.02 -0.11 -2.78
CA SER A 224 21.34 -0.09 -1.33
C SER A 224 20.78 -1.28 -0.56
N GLY A 225 19.91 -2.08 -1.19
CA GLY A 225 19.28 -3.24 -0.55
C GLY A 225 18.20 -2.87 0.46
N VAL A 226 17.54 -1.71 0.28
CA VAL A 226 16.41 -1.33 1.14
C VAL A 226 15.31 -2.38 1.04
N GLY A 227 14.64 -2.66 2.14
CA GLY A 227 13.56 -3.65 2.19
C GLY A 227 12.29 -3.11 2.84
N TYR A 228 11.20 -3.82 2.65
CA TYR A 228 9.87 -3.48 3.13
C TYR A 228 9.86 -3.01 4.61
N LEU A 229 10.51 -3.77 5.50
CA LEU A 229 10.56 -3.40 6.93
C LEU A 229 11.26 -2.07 7.19
N SER A 230 12.28 -1.72 6.41
CA SER A 230 12.96 -0.42 6.54
C SER A 230 12.00 0.71 6.16
N LEU A 231 11.41 0.62 4.97
CA LEU A 231 10.46 1.62 4.45
C LEU A 231 9.26 1.82 5.38
N MET A 232 8.69 0.73 5.88
CA MET A 232 7.55 0.80 6.80
C MET A 232 7.94 1.32 8.20
N ASN A 233 9.19 1.14 8.65
CA ASN A 233 9.66 1.79 9.87
C ASN A 233 9.86 3.29 9.68
N ASP A 234 10.30 3.74 8.50
CA ASP A 234 10.37 5.16 8.17
C ASP A 234 8.96 5.77 8.12
N ASN A 235 7.99 5.06 7.52
CA ASN A 235 6.57 5.43 7.59
C ASN A 235 6.07 5.55 9.03
N LEU A 236 6.46 4.62 9.92
CA LEU A 236 6.08 4.68 11.34
C LEU A 236 6.63 5.95 12.02
N GLN A 237 7.86 6.35 11.75
CA GLN A 237 8.42 7.59 12.30
C GLN A 237 7.68 8.82 11.77
N ASN A 238 7.44 8.85 10.46
CA ASN A 238 6.72 9.96 9.81
C ASN A 238 5.25 10.04 10.31
N LEU A 239 4.61 8.90 10.56
CA LEU A 239 3.26 8.87 11.15
C LEU A 239 3.26 9.46 12.57
N ARG A 240 4.25 9.15 13.40
CA ARG A 240 4.38 9.72 14.76
C ARG A 240 4.49 11.24 14.72
N GLU A 241 5.24 11.79 13.76
CA GLU A 241 5.33 13.24 13.57
C GLU A 241 3.98 13.82 13.16
N ALA A 242 3.28 13.17 12.24
CA ALA A 242 1.99 13.64 11.73
C ALA A 242 0.87 13.63 12.78
N LEU A 243 0.88 12.64 13.68
CA LEU A 243 -0.14 12.50 14.72
C LEU A 243 0.21 13.24 16.04
N SER A 244 1.39 13.86 16.15
CA SER A 244 1.88 14.53 17.37
C SER A 244 1.14 15.83 17.74
#